data_49e703584801775ce14b3261a6440de2
#
_entry.id   49e703584801775ce14b3261a6440de2
#
_cell.length_a   1.000
_cell.length_b   1.000
_cell.length_c   1.000
_cell.angle_alpha   90.00
_cell.angle_beta   90.00
_cell.angle_gamma   90.00
#
_symmetry.space_group_name_H-M   'P 1'
#
loop_
_entity.id
_entity.type
_entity.pdbx_description
1 polymer ?
#
loop_
_entity_poly.entity_id
_entity_poly.type
_entity_poly.pdbx_seq_one_letter_code
_entity_poly.pdbx_strand_id
1 'polypeptide(L)'
;MTLLDQCKIWNENDEYQKIIEALEAVPAQERTPEMDSELARAYNNQAAPGDRELFRKAIALLKPHEAYFAGDHCWNFRMGYSYYYLDQEGRALPYFQAALEARPGDGDTQEFIEWCQKGVALPRFSECFRERTEAAWEKFAQQEAQLRQRMDEDKDHQRGDELVAQMEDVLHLAFDDISFEMGFNGQKHELILTPEGDKVKLFEL
;
A
#
# COMPACT_ATOMS: atom_id res chain seq x y z
N MET A 1 19.47 -32.35 -15.14
CA MET A 1 18.53 -31.34 -14.65
C MET A 1 19.02 -30.89 -13.28
N THR A 2 19.37 -29.63 -13.16
CA THR A 2 19.82 -29.03 -11.90
C THR A 2 18.63 -28.73 -10.99
N LEU A 3 18.87 -28.43 -9.69
CA LEU A 3 17.83 -28.01 -8.76
C LEU A 3 17.17 -26.70 -9.25
N LEU A 4 17.96 -25.76 -9.79
CA LEU A 4 17.41 -24.50 -10.36
C LEU A 4 16.53 -24.76 -11.59
N ASP A 5 16.86 -25.72 -12.44
CA ASP A 5 15.98 -26.11 -13.55
C ASP A 5 14.65 -26.68 -13.05
N GLN A 6 14.70 -27.45 -11.98
CA GLN A 6 13.49 -27.98 -11.33
C GLN A 6 12.65 -26.86 -10.68
N CYS A 7 13.30 -25.87 -10.05
CA CYS A 7 12.61 -24.70 -9.49
C CYS A 7 11.86 -23.89 -10.56
N LYS A 8 12.41 -23.75 -11.77
CA LYS A 8 11.71 -23.11 -12.90
C LYS A 8 10.42 -23.85 -13.26
N ILE A 9 10.49 -25.19 -13.39
CA ILE A 9 9.31 -26.02 -13.68
C ILE A 9 8.24 -25.87 -12.59
N TRP A 10 8.64 -25.92 -11.32
CA TRP A 10 7.72 -25.73 -10.22
C TRP A 10 7.09 -24.33 -10.19
N ASN A 11 7.87 -23.29 -10.54
CA ASN A 11 7.34 -21.95 -10.63
C ASN A 11 6.30 -21.78 -11.76
N GLU A 12 6.51 -22.43 -12.92
CA GLU A 12 5.56 -22.43 -14.03
C GLU A 12 4.24 -23.13 -13.69
N ASN A 13 4.24 -23.99 -12.67
CA ASN A 13 3.07 -24.71 -12.18
C ASN A 13 2.54 -24.16 -10.85
N ASP A 14 2.98 -22.97 -10.41
CA ASP A 14 2.61 -22.33 -9.14
C ASP A 14 2.89 -23.19 -7.88
N GLU A 15 3.85 -24.13 -7.99
CA GLU A 15 4.23 -25.04 -6.92
C GLU A 15 5.31 -24.42 -6.01
N TYR A 16 5.07 -23.21 -5.53
CA TYR A 16 6.05 -22.40 -4.76
C TYR A 16 6.50 -23.07 -3.47
N GLN A 17 5.61 -23.80 -2.79
CA GLN A 17 5.96 -24.53 -1.58
C GLN A 17 7.05 -25.58 -1.83
N LYS A 18 7.06 -26.26 -2.99
CA LYS A 18 8.12 -27.21 -3.34
C LYS A 18 9.47 -26.53 -3.54
N ILE A 19 9.47 -25.33 -4.10
CA ILE A 19 10.69 -24.53 -4.26
C ILE A 19 11.24 -24.17 -2.88
N ILE A 20 10.38 -23.71 -1.99
CA ILE A 20 10.76 -23.34 -0.62
C ILE A 20 11.38 -24.53 0.10
N GLU A 21 10.69 -25.66 0.16
CA GLU A 21 11.18 -26.86 0.83
C GLU A 21 12.52 -27.37 0.28
N ALA A 22 12.66 -27.38 -1.05
CA ALA A 22 13.86 -27.86 -1.70
C ALA A 22 15.07 -26.94 -1.50
N LEU A 23 14.87 -25.61 -1.54
CA LEU A 23 15.96 -24.66 -1.39
C LEU A 23 16.30 -24.37 0.08
N GLU A 24 15.35 -24.43 1.00
CA GLU A 24 15.62 -24.38 2.44
C GLU A 24 16.38 -25.61 2.94
N ALA A 25 16.22 -26.79 2.29
CA ALA A 25 17.00 -27.98 2.60
C ALA A 25 18.49 -27.84 2.24
N VAL A 26 18.85 -26.90 1.35
CA VAL A 26 20.26 -26.58 1.05
C VAL A 26 20.79 -25.67 2.15
N PRO A 27 21.90 -26.03 2.83
CA PRO A 27 22.52 -25.18 3.84
C PRO A 27 22.82 -23.77 3.29
N ALA A 28 22.56 -22.73 4.09
CA ALA A 28 22.66 -21.34 3.64
C ALA A 28 24.03 -20.98 3.02
N GLN A 29 25.13 -21.56 3.57
CA GLN A 29 26.49 -21.36 3.08
C GLN A 29 26.79 -22.08 1.76
N GLU A 30 25.92 -22.99 1.32
CA GLU A 30 26.05 -23.76 0.08
C GLU A 30 25.11 -23.22 -1.02
N ARG A 31 24.18 -22.34 -0.66
CA ARG A 31 23.30 -21.72 -1.65
C ARG A 31 24.05 -20.67 -2.48
N THR A 32 23.81 -20.71 -3.78
CA THR A 32 24.31 -19.68 -4.70
C THR A 32 23.39 -18.44 -4.68
N PRO A 33 23.86 -17.27 -5.15
CA PRO A 33 22.99 -16.09 -5.31
C PRO A 33 21.71 -16.38 -6.10
N GLU A 34 21.77 -17.22 -7.12
CA GLU A 34 20.61 -17.61 -7.93
C GLU A 34 19.63 -18.46 -7.13
N MET A 35 20.11 -19.37 -6.26
CA MET A 35 19.26 -20.16 -5.38
C MET A 35 18.52 -19.25 -4.38
N ASP A 36 19.22 -18.30 -3.76
CA ASP A 36 18.59 -17.34 -2.86
C ASP A 36 17.60 -16.43 -3.59
N SER A 37 17.89 -16.05 -4.83
CA SER A 37 16.97 -15.27 -5.67
C SER A 37 15.71 -16.05 -6.05
N GLU A 38 15.82 -17.35 -6.36
CA GLU A 38 14.66 -18.19 -6.63
C GLU A 38 13.85 -18.49 -5.37
N LEU A 39 14.51 -18.69 -4.22
CA LEU A 39 13.83 -18.86 -2.94
C LEU A 39 13.07 -17.57 -2.55
N ALA A 40 13.67 -16.42 -2.75
CA ALA A 40 13.00 -15.13 -2.51
C ALA A 40 11.77 -14.93 -3.41
N ARG A 41 11.87 -15.34 -4.70
CA ARG A 41 10.70 -15.33 -5.60
C ARG A 41 9.59 -16.24 -5.08
N ALA A 42 9.95 -17.44 -4.64
CA ALA A 42 8.97 -18.39 -4.10
C ALA A 42 8.28 -17.85 -2.85
N TYR A 43 9.01 -17.17 -1.95
CA TYR A 43 8.39 -16.48 -0.80
C TYR A 43 7.44 -15.37 -1.23
N ASN A 44 7.84 -14.52 -2.19
CA ASN A 44 6.99 -13.46 -2.70
C ASN A 44 5.68 -14.00 -3.31
N ASN A 45 5.75 -15.10 -4.06
CA ASN A 45 4.59 -15.68 -4.74
C ASN A 45 3.72 -16.53 -3.78
N GLN A 46 4.31 -17.12 -2.74
CA GLN A 46 3.58 -17.88 -1.72
C GLN A 46 2.87 -16.99 -0.72
N ALA A 47 3.35 -15.76 -0.52
CA ALA A 47 2.81 -14.84 0.48
C ALA A 47 1.34 -14.52 0.22
N ALA A 48 0.49 -14.74 1.23
CA ALA A 48 -0.88 -14.26 1.22
C ALA A 48 -0.92 -12.73 1.48
N PRO A 49 -2.01 -12.05 1.10
CA PRO A 49 -2.20 -10.65 1.48
C PRO A 49 -2.02 -10.47 3.00
N GLY A 50 -1.10 -9.58 3.40
CA GLY A 50 -0.76 -9.33 4.80
C GLY A 50 0.31 -10.23 5.42
N ASP A 51 0.86 -11.21 4.70
CA ASP A 51 1.98 -12.03 5.17
C ASP A 51 3.32 -11.27 5.08
N ARG A 52 3.52 -10.37 6.03
CA ARG A 52 4.70 -9.51 6.07
C ARG A 52 6.00 -10.28 6.34
N GLU A 53 5.93 -11.49 6.88
CA GLU A 53 7.12 -12.27 7.24
C GLU A 53 7.82 -12.83 6.01
N LEU A 54 7.07 -13.40 5.04
CA LEU A 54 7.65 -13.94 3.82
C LEU A 54 8.32 -12.85 2.97
N PHE A 55 7.73 -11.66 2.89
CA PHE A 55 8.37 -10.53 2.21
C PHE A 55 9.66 -10.06 2.89
N ARG A 56 9.73 -10.06 4.23
CA ARG A 56 10.97 -9.76 4.96
C ARG A 56 12.04 -10.83 4.72
N LYS A 57 11.65 -12.11 4.68
CA LYS A 57 12.57 -13.22 4.35
C LYS A 57 13.12 -13.08 2.93
N ALA A 58 12.28 -12.71 1.96
CA ALA A 58 12.71 -12.47 0.58
C ALA A 58 13.75 -11.34 0.50
N ILE A 59 13.52 -10.20 1.17
CA ILE A 59 14.50 -9.11 1.23
C ILE A 59 15.80 -9.57 1.88
N ALA A 60 15.74 -10.32 2.98
CA ALA A 60 16.93 -10.79 3.69
C ALA A 60 17.80 -11.72 2.83
N LEU A 61 17.18 -12.52 1.96
CA LEU A 61 17.90 -13.38 1.00
C LEU A 61 18.52 -12.57 -0.14
N LEU A 62 17.78 -11.60 -0.69
CA LEU A 62 18.23 -10.84 -1.86
C LEU A 62 19.31 -9.80 -1.54
N LYS A 63 19.18 -9.11 -0.41
CA LYS A 63 20.02 -7.96 -0.05
C LYS A 63 21.52 -8.25 -0.08
N PRO A 64 22.03 -9.38 0.43
CA PRO A 64 23.47 -9.70 0.40
C PRO A 64 24.04 -9.83 -1.03
N HIS A 65 23.21 -10.04 -2.03
CA HIS A 65 23.60 -10.32 -3.42
C HIS A 65 23.43 -9.11 -4.34
N GLU A 66 23.20 -7.92 -3.81
CA GLU A 66 22.95 -6.68 -4.57
C GLU A 66 24.06 -6.42 -5.62
N ALA A 67 25.32 -6.57 -5.22
CA ALA A 67 26.46 -6.37 -6.14
C ALA A 67 26.54 -7.43 -7.24
N TYR A 68 26.13 -8.67 -6.95
CA TYR A 68 26.10 -9.76 -7.93
C TYR A 68 25.04 -9.54 -9.01
N PHE A 69 23.88 -9.03 -8.63
CA PHE A 69 22.75 -8.77 -9.50
C PHE A 69 22.64 -7.30 -9.96
N ALA A 70 23.76 -6.56 -9.97
CA ALA A 70 23.75 -5.17 -10.40
C ALA A 70 23.17 -5.04 -11.82
N GLY A 71 22.08 -4.29 -11.99
CA GLY A 71 21.39 -4.13 -13.27
C GLY A 71 20.51 -5.31 -13.70
N ASP A 72 20.31 -6.33 -12.86
CA ASP A 72 19.40 -7.43 -13.16
C ASP A 72 17.94 -7.04 -12.94
N HIS A 73 17.12 -7.19 -13.98
CA HIS A 73 15.68 -6.88 -13.91
C HIS A 73 14.96 -7.71 -12.85
N CYS A 74 15.15 -9.02 -12.84
CA CYS A 74 14.40 -9.93 -11.98
C CYS A 74 14.71 -9.70 -10.51
N TRP A 75 15.98 -9.46 -10.18
CA TRP A 75 16.38 -9.16 -8.80
C TRP A 75 15.80 -7.84 -8.33
N ASN A 76 15.90 -6.79 -9.13
CA ASN A 76 15.32 -5.48 -8.81
C ASN A 76 13.80 -5.56 -8.67
N PHE A 77 13.11 -6.24 -9.57
CA PHE A 77 11.67 -6.44 -9.48
C PHE A 77 11.27 -7.15 -8.18
N ARG A 78 11.96 -8.23 -7.81
CA ARG A 78 11.69 -9.00 -6.58
C ARG A 78 11.91 -8.16 -5.32
N MET A 79 12.95 -7.34 -5.29
CA MET A 79 13.20 -6.40 -4.18
C MET A 79 12.09 -5.35 -4.08
N GLY A 80 11.75 -4.72 -5.21
CA GLY A 80 10.64 -3.76 -5.27
C GLY A 80 9.32 -4.37 -4.81
N TYR A 81 8.99 -5.56 -5.30
CA TYR A 81 7.79 -6.30 -4.94
C TYR A 81 7.70 -6.55 -3.43
N SER A 82 8.77 -7.05 -2.83
CA SER A 82 8.82 -7.31 -1.39
C SER A 82 8.63 -6.03 -0.56
N TYR A 83 9.25 -4.93 -0.95
CA TYR A 83 9.06 -3.64 -0.26
C TYR A 83 7.67 -3.07 -0.45
N TYR A 84 7.07 -3.19 -1.65
CA TYR A 84 5.73 -2.73 -1.94
C TYR A 84 4.69 -3.39 -1.03
N TYR A 85 4.71 -4.73 -0.92
CA TYR A 85 3.79 -5.46 -0.05
C TYR A 85 4.10 -5.35 1.46
N LEU A 86 5.16 -4.64 1.81
CA LEU A 86 5.43 -4.20 3.18
C LEU A 86 4.95 -2.77 3.44
N ASP A 87 4.21 -2.15 2.52
CA ASP A 87 3.75 -0.75 2.56
C ASP A 87 4.96 0.22 2.65
N GLN A 88 6.02 -0.07 1.89
CA GLN A 88 7.25 0.72 1.84
C GLN A 88 7.52 1.21 0.42
N GLU A 89 6.52 1.87 -0.18
CA GLU A 89 6.51 2.33 -1.58
C GLU A 89 7.73 3.20 -1.91
N GLY A 90 8.13 4.06 -0.97
CA GLY A 90 9.32 4.91 -1.13
C GLY A 90 10.63 4.12 -1.21
N ARG A 91 10.66 2.89 -0.67
CA ARG A 91 11.79 1.98 -0.81
C ARG A 91 11.65 1.07 -2.03
N ALA A 92 10.43 0.72 -2.41
CA ALA A 92 10.14 -0.10 -3.59
C ALA A 92 10.44 0.63 -4.90
N LEU A 93 10.08 1.92 -4.97
CA LEU A 93 10.15 2.73 -6.17
C LEU A 93 11.52 2.71 -6.88
N PRO A 94 12.67 2.94 -6.21
CA PRO A 94 13.97 2.90 -6.89
C PRO A 94 14.32 1.53 -7.46
N TYR A 95 13.88 0.44 -6.84
CA TYR A 95 14.11 -0.90 -7.37
C TYR A 95 13.27 -1.16 -8.62
N PHE A 96 12.00 -0.74 -8.65
CA PHE A 96 11.19 -0.86 -9.87
C PHE A 96 11.72 0.03 -10.99
N GLN A 97 12.21 1.24 -10.69
CA GLN A 97 12.86 2.09 -11.69
C GLN A 97 14.09 1.41 -12.30
N ALA A 98 14.95 0.81 -11.47
CA ALA A 98 16.11 0.04 -11.95
C ALA A 98 15.71 -1.21 -12.74
N ALA A 99 14.62 -1.88 -12.35
CA ALA A 99 14.07 -3.00 -13.12
C ALA A 99 13.60 -2.54 -14.51
N LEU A 100 12.89 -1.41 -14.59
CA LEU A 100 12.41 -0.86 -15.86
C LEU A 100 13.56 -0.40 -16.76
N GLU A 101 14.63 0.17 -16.20
CA GLU A 101 15.85 0.50 -16.95
C GLU A 101 16.50 -0.74 -17.56
N ALA A 102 16.54 -1.85 -16.81
CA ALA A 102 17.07 -3.14 -17.29
C ALA A 102 16.17 -3.81 -18.34
N ARG A 103 14.86 -3.58 -18.30
CA ARG A 103 13.89 -4.11 -19.28
C ARG A 103 12.87 -3.02 -19.64
N PRO A 104 13.21 -2.14 -20.59
CA PRO A 104 12.30 -1.10 -21.06
C PRO A 104 11.00 -1.70 -21.65
N GLY A 105 9.86 -1.12 -21.27
CA GLY A 105 8.56 -1.55 -21.77
C GLY A 105 7.91 -2.72 -21.00
N ASP A 106 8.49 -3.12 -19.87
CA ASP A 106 7.86 -4.11 -18.97
C ASP A 106 6.63 -3.51 -18.29
N GLY A 107 5.45 -3.97 -18.71
CA GLY A 107 4.15 -3.40 -18.27
C GLY A 107 3.92 -3.55 -16.77
N ASP A 108 4.22 -4.72 -16.23
CA ASP A 108 4.04 -5.00 -14.79
C ASP A 108 4.91 -4.05 -13.94
N THR A 109 6.16 -3.84 -14.35
CA THR A 109 7.06 -2.92 -13.65
C THR A 109 6.58 -1.47 -13.74
N GLN A 110 6.02 -1.04 -14.88
CA GLN A 110 5.44 0.30 -15.04
C GLN A 110 4.25 0.51 -14.09
N GLU A 111 3.37 -0.47 -14.00
CA GLU A 111 2.21 -0.43 -13.11
C GLU A 111 2.61 -0.30 -11.63
N PHE A 112 3.61 -1.09 -11.18
CA PHE A 112 4.14 -0.96 -9.83
C PHE A 112 4.81 0.41 -9.57
N ILE A 113 5.47 1.00 -10.55
CA ILE A 113 6.02 2.36 -10.43
C ILE A 113 4.89 3.37 -10.20
N GLU A 114 3.80 3.29 -10.97
CA GLU A 114 2.64 4.18 -10.81
C GLU A 114 2.01 4.03 -9.43
N TRP A 115 1.83 2.80 -8.94
CA TRP A 115 1.29 2.54 -7.61
C TRP A 115 2.21 3.08 -6.50
N CYS A 116 3.52 2.85 -6.62
CA CYS A 116 4.50 3.40 -5.67
C CYS A 116 4.48 4.93 -5.67
N GLN A 117 4.39 5.59 -6.84
CA GLN A 117 4.32 7.05 -6.94
C GLN A 117 3.05 7.59 -6.27
N LYS A 118 1.92 6.94 -6.46
CA LYS A 118 0.66 7.28 -5.76
C LYS A 118 0.83 7.10 -4.25
N GLY A 119 1.35 5.97 -3.78
CA GLY A 119 1.59 5.72 -2.36
C GLY A 119 2.57 6.71 -1.70
N VAL A 120 3.62 7.10 -2.40
CA VAL A 120 4.58 8.12 -1.91
C VAL A 120 3.96 9.51 -1.85
N ALA A 121 3.02 9.82 -2.75
CA ALA A 121 2.32 11.11 -2.81
C ALA A 121 1.23 11.25 -1.73
N LEU A 122 0.79 10.15 -1.10
CA LEU A 122 -0.19 10.21 -0.02
C LEU A 122 0.35 11.01 1.17
N PRO A 123 -0.46 11.86 1.80
CA PRO A 123 -0.06 12.58 3.00
C PRO A 123 0.41 11.61 4.09
N ARG A 124 1.51 11.94 4.73
CA ARG A 124 1.99 11.20 5.89
C ARG A 124 1.64 12.00 7.13
N PHE A 125 0.71 11.48 7.90
CA PHE A 125 0.36 12.06 9.18
C PHE A 125 1.45 11.76 10.21
N SER A 126 1.85 12.76 10.99
CA SER A 126 2.82 12.62 12.08
C SER A 126 2.21 11.98 13.33
N GLU A 127 0.92 12.21 13.53
CA GLU A 127 0.13 11.71 14.66
C GLU A 127 -0.54 10.38 14.31
N CYS A 128 -0.81 9.55 15.33
CA CYS A 128 -1.58 8.33 15.12
C CYS A 128 -3.05 8.64 14.78
N PHE A 129 -3.75 7.68 14.18
CA PHE A 129 -5.13 7.88 13.72
C PHE A 129 -6.06 8.34 14.86
N ARG A 130 -5.89 7.79 16.06
CA ARG A 130 -6.68 8.18 17.23
C ARG A 130 -6.50 9.66 17.58
N GLU A 131 -5.27 10.15 17.63
CA GLU A 131 -4.97 11.56 17.95
C GLU A 131 -5.56 12.49 16.88
N ARG A 132 -5.45 12.11 15.60
CA ARG A 132 -6.04 12.86 14.49
C ARG A 132 -7.55 12.91 14.58
N THR A 133 -8.19 11.79 14.92
CA THR A 133 -9.64 11.70 15.08
C THR A 133 -10.12 12.55 16.26
N GLU A 134 -9.42 12.51 17.41
CA GLU A 134 -9.71 13.35 18.56
C GLU A 134 -9.64 14.85 18.18
N ALA A 135 -8.58 15.27 17.46
CA ALA A 135 -8.44 16.64 16.98
C ALA A 135 -9.55 17.06 15.99
N ALA A 136 -9.93 16.16 15.08
CA ALA A 136 -11.04 16.41 14.16
C ALA A 136 -12.37 16.59 14.89
N TRP A 137 -12.68 15.74 15.87
CA TRP A 137 -13.89 15.86 16.68
C TRP A 137 -13.91 17.11 17.56
N GLU A 138 -12.79 17.52 18.14
CA GLU A 138 -12.68 18.79 18.87
C GLU A 138 -12.97 19.99 17.96
N LYS A 139 -12.38 20.01 16.76
CA LYS A 139 -12.63 21.06 15.78
C LYS A 139 -14.08 21.07 15.30
N PHE A 140 -14.67 19.90 15.05
CA PHE A 140 -16.07 19.77 14.68
C PHE A 140 -16.98 20.33 15.78
N ALA A 141 -16.77 19.93 17.03
CA ALA A 141 -17.57 20.39 18.17
C ALA A 141 -17.55 21.93 18.35
N GLN A 142 -16.44 22.58 18.00
CA GLN A 142 -16.33 24.04 18.04
C GLN A 142 -17.16 24.72 16.95
N GLN A 143 -17.38 24.05 15.82
CA GLN A 143 -18.01 24.62 14.63
C GLN A 143 -19.44 24.11 14.40
N GLU A 144 -19.85 23.03 15.06
CA GLU A 144 -21.11 22.32 14.82
C GLU A 144 -22.35 23.23 14.91
N ALA A 145 -22.42 24.07 15.92
CA ALA A 145 -23.56 25.00 16.09
C ALA A 145 -23.65 26.00 14.93
N GLN A 146 -22.52 26.51 14.46
CA GLN A 146 -22.47 27.44 13.32
C GLN A 146 -22.79 26.75 12.00
N LEU A 147 -22.32 25.52 11.82
CA LEU A 147 -22.65 24.71 10.64
C LEU A 147 -24.16 24.48 10.55
N ARG A 148 -24.78 24.02 11.64
CA ARG A 148 -26.23 23.83 11.67
C ARG A 148 -27.00 25.11 11.39
N GLN A 149 -26.61 26.22 12.00
CA GLN A 149 -27.26 27.50 11.73
C GLN A 149 -27.17 27.89 10.26
N ARG A 150 -25.99 27.73 9.64
CA ARG A 150 -25.80 28.02 8.21
C ARG A 150 -26.64 27.11 7.30
N MET A 151 -26.75 25.82 7.64
CA MET A 151 -27.63 24.89 6.92
C MET A 151 -29.09 25.29 7.02
N ASP A 152 -29.55 25.71 8.19
CA ASP A 152 -30.94 26.14 8.41
C ASP A 152 -31.27 27.48 7.70
N GLU A 153 -30.28 28.36 7.54
CA GLU A 153 -30.43 29.65 6.85
C GLU A 153 -30.33 29.49 5.31
N ASP A 154 -29.68 28.46 4.80
CA ASP A 154 -29.44 28.23 3.38
C ASP A 154 -30.61 27.53 2.68
N LYS A 155 -31.79 28.15 2.75
CA LYS A 155 -33.04 27.61 2.15
C LYS A 155 -32.97 27.40 0.64
N ASP A 156 -32.14 28.14 -0.05
CA ASP A 156 -31.99 28.11 -1.48
C ASP A 156 -30.80 27.23 -1.95
N HIS A 157 -30.14 26.55 -1.03
CA HIS A 157 -28.98 25.67 -1.24
C HIS A 157 -27.84 26.33 -2.04
N GLN A 158 -27.58 27.61 -1.78
CA GLN A 158 -26.54 28.38 -2.49
C GLN A 158 -25.17 28.33 -1.80
N ARG A 159 -25.10 27.87 -0.55
CA ARG A 159 -23.88 27.81 0.25
C ARG A 159 -23.30 26.41 0.39
N GLY A 160 -23.72 25.48 -0.45
CA GLY A 160 -23.27 24.08 -0.40
C GLY A 160 -21.76 23.96 -0.44
N ASP A 161 -21.08 24.66 -1.37
CA ASP A 161 -19.62 24.61 -1.51
C ASP A 161 -18.89 25.16 -0.27
N GLU A 162 -19.42 26.20 0.40
CA GLU A 162 -18.83 26.74 1.62
C GLU A 162 -18.96 25.75 2.80
N LEU A 163 -20.11 25.08 2.91
CA LEU A 163 -20.37 24.08 3.96
C LEU A 163 -19.50 22.83 3.74
N VAL A 164 -19.36 22.40 2.49
CA VAL A 164 -18.48 21.28 2.12
C VAL A 164 -17.04 21.62 2.45
N ALA A 165 -16.52 22.76 2.00
CA ALA A 165 -15.14 23.18 2.27
C ALA A 165 -14.85 23.28 3.79
N GLN A 166 -15.82 23.78 4.58
CA GLN A 166 -15.69 23.87 6.04
C GLN A 166 -15.64 22.47 6.69
N MET A 167 -16.39 21.51 6.17
CA MET A 167 -16.37 20.14 6.68
C MET A 167 -15.12 19.37 6.23
N GLU A 168 -14.68 19.53 4.99
CA GLU A 168 -13.40 19.00 4.50
C GLU A 168 -12.23 19.44 5.39
N ASP A 169 -12.20 20.70 5.79
CA ASP A 169 -11.20 21.29 6.68
C ASP A 169 -11.16 20.58 8.07
N VAL A 170 -12.27 20.01 8.50
CA VAL A 170 -12.36 19.19 9.71
C VAL A 170 -11.92 17.76 9.44
N LEU A 171 -12.49 17.15 8.41
CA LEU A 171 -12.30 15.72 8.11
C LEU A 171 -10.87 15.40 7.67
N HIS A 172 -10.20 16.32 6.95
CA HIS A 172 -8.81 16.16 6.54
C HIS A 172 -7.80 16.16 7.70
N LEU A 173 -8.21 16.50 8.92
CA LEU A 173 -7.38 16.25 10.09
C LEU A 173 -7.23 14.76 10.40
N ALA A 174 -8.27 13.97 10.15
CA ALA A 174 -8.30 12.55 10.45
C ALA A 174 -8.07 11.67 9.20
N PHE A 175 -8.69 12.04 8.09
CA PHE A 175 -8.72 11.25 6.87
C PHE A 175 -7.94 11.95 5.76
N ASP A 176 -7.28 11.18 4.94
CA ASP A 176 -6.65 11.66 3.71
C ASP A 176 -7.71 12.04 2.67
N ASP A 177 -8.67 11.14 2.49
CA ASP A 177 -9.79 11.28 1.59
C ASP A 177 -10.98 10.47 2.13
N ILE A 178 -12.11 11.12 2.42
CA ILE A 178 -13.33 10.48 2.87
C ILE A 178 -14.54 11.19 2.25
N SER A 179 -15.44 10.42 1.66
CA SER A 179 -16.70 10.96 1.17
C SER A 179 -17.68 11.13 2.29
N PHE A 180 -18.46 12.21 2.25
CA PHE A 180 -19.45 12.51 3.27
C PHE A 180 -20.68 13.20 2.69
N GLU A 181 -21.77 13.11 3.43
CA GLU A 181 -23.01 13.81 3.18
C GLU A 181 -23.44 14.55 4.45
N MET A 182 -23.94 15.77 4.28
CA MET A 182 -24.58 16.54 5.36
C MET A 182 -26.00 16.87 4.99
N GLY A 183 -26.92 16.69 5.93
CA GLY A 183 -28.33 16.95 5.65
C GLY A 183 -29.17 17.09 6.91
N PHE A 184 -30.48 17.32 6.67
CA PHE A 184 -31.50 17.34 7.71
C PHE A 184 -32.59 16.31 7.34
N ASN A 185 -32.78 15.32 8.20
CA ASN A 185 -33.72 14.23 7.92
C ASN A 185 -35.18 14.51 8.37
N GLY A 186 -35.50 15.74 8.70
CA GLY A 186 -36.81 16.17 9.23
C GLY A 186 -36.91 16.20 10.75
N GLN A 187 -35.89 15.67 11.46
CA GLN A 187 -35.82 15.65 12.93
C GLN A 187 -34.49 16.17 13.47
N LYS A 188 -33.39 15.83 12.81
CA LYS A 188 -32.05 16.21 13.22
C LYS A 188 -31.15 16.45 12.02
N HIS A 189 -30.08 17.21 12.21
CA HIS A 189 -28.98 17.28 11.27
C HIS A 189 -28.16 15.99 11.33
N GLU A 190 -27.67 15.53 10.20
CA GLU A 190 -26.90 14.32 10.07
C GLU A 190 -25.60 14.60 9.28
N LEU A 191 -24.52 14.00 9.73
CA LEU A 191 -23.27 13.85 9.00
C LEU A 191 -23.08 12.36 8.76
N ILE A 192 -23.00 11.95 7.51
CA ILE A 192 -22.81 10.57 7.09
C ILE A 192 -21.46 10.48 6.43
N LEU A 193 -20.58 9.63 6.95
CA LEU A 193 -19.29 9.31 6.33
C LEU A 193 -19.44 8.00 5.56
N THR A 194 -18.89 7.95 4.36
CA THR A 194 -18.96 6.74 3.53
C THR A 194 -17.59 6.36 2.97
N PRO A 195 -17.20 5.08 3.09
CA PRO A 195 -15.97 4.56 2.54
C PRO A 195 -16.03 4.30 1.02
N GLU A 196 -17.19 4.46 0.38
CA GLU A 196 -17.42 4.21 -1.06
C GLU A 196 -16.91 2.86 -1.57
N GLY A 197 -16.98 1.83 -0.72
CA GLY A 197 -16.50 0.48 -1.03
C GLY A 197 -15.01 0.24 -0.76
N ASP A 198 -14.27 1.23 -0.33
CA ASP A 198 -12.89 1.06 0.12
C ASP A 198 -12.87 0.38 1.49
N LYS A 199 -12.25 -0.80 1.54
CA LYS A 199 -12.18 -1.60 2.78
C LYS A 199 -11.25 -0.99 3.83
N VAL A 200 -10.22 -0.27 3.43
CA VAL A 200 -9.32 0.41 4.37
C VAL A 200 -10.07 1.54 5.04
N LYS A 201 -10.72 2.41 4.28
CA LYS A 201 -11.57 3.48 4.81
C LYS A 201 -12.70 2.96 5.72
N LEU A 202 -13.23 1.76 5.44
CA LEU A 202 -14.25 1.14 6.29
C LEU A 202 -13.73 0.82 7.70
N PHE A 203 -12.43 0.49 7.85
CA PHE A 203 -11.83 0.23 9.16
C PHE A 203 -11.45 1.52 9.92
N GLU A 204 -11.37 2.64 9.22
CA GLU A 204 -11.09 3.96 9.80
C GLU A 204 -12.38 4.64 10.33
N LEU A 205 -13.54 4.26 9.80
CA LEU A 205 -14.86 4.73 10.23
C LEU A 205 -15.37 4.02 11.48
#